data_a19d12479a66ee7cd33a829e20d206e6
#
_entry.id   a19d12479a66ee7cd33a829e20d206e6
#
_cell.length_a   1.000
_cell.length_b   1.000
_cell.length_c   1.000
_cell.angle_alpha   90.00
_cell.angle_beta   90.00
_cell.angle_gamma   90.00
#
_symmetry.space_group_name_H-M   'P 1'
#
loop_
_entity.id
_entity.type
_entity.pdbx_description
1 polymer ?
#
loop_
_entity_poly.entity_id
_entity_poly.type
_entity_poly.pdbx_seq_one_letter_code
_entity_poly.pdbx_strand_id
1 'polypeptide(L)'
;IFGDGTLTAVVRDTMEDGNKHAEFFYDTPTLYEKLDAFGKMPLPPYIQKQLDDQSQYQTVYAKELGSAAAPTAGLHFTPELMDTLRKEGVRFAEVTLHVGLGTFRPVKEDDILDHKMHSEWYCIDEKTAQMIRDTKAAGHRVIAVGTTSCRTLEAVAAKYGEIRACSGNTSIFLYPGVK
;
A
#
# COMPACT_ATOMS: atom_id res chain seq x y z
N ILE A 1 22.08 15.06 -7.70
CA ILE A 1 22.90 15.08 -6.48
C ILE A 1 21.97 15.34 -5.32
N PHE A 2 22.07 14.56 -4.25
CA PHE A 2 21.23 14.65 -3.06
C PHE A 2 22.08 14.93 -1.82
N GLY A 3 21.49 15.63 -0.85
CA GLY A 3 22.12 15.92 0.43
C GLY A 3 23.51 16.54 0.32
N ASP A 4 24.47 15.92 0.95
CA ASP A 4 25.89 16.33 0.98
C ASP A 4 26.71 15.92 -0.26
N GLY A 5 26.06 15.36 -1.27
CA GLY A 5 26.69 14.90 -2.49
C GLY A 5 27.13 13.41 -2.46
N THR A 6 26.93 12.71 -1.35
CA THR A 6 27.27 11.28 -1.22
C THR A 6 26.25 10.33 -1.83
N LEU A 7 25.11 10.87 -2.29
CA LEU A 7 24.14 10.17 -3.10
C LEU A 7 23.93 10.94 -4.40
N THR A 8 24.12 10.26 -5.53
CA THR A 8 23.84 10.82 -6.85
C THR A 8 22.97 9.85 -7.66
N ALA A 9 22.19 10.39 -8.58
CA ALA A 9 21.43 9.59 -9.53
C ALA A 9 21.62 10.13 -10.95
N VAL A 10 21.74 9.21 -11.89
CA VAL A 10 21.76 9.50 -13.34
C VAL A 10 20.52 8.89 -13.96
N VAL A 11 19.66 9.71 -14.54
CA VAL A 11 18.51 9.23 -15.30
C VAL A 11 19.02 8.64 -16.60
N ARG A 12 18.76 7.35 -16.80
CA ARG A 12 19.16 6.59 -17.99
C ARG A 12 18.09 6.57 -19.05
N ASP A 13 16.82 6.50 -18.61
CA ASP A 13 15.69 6.41 -19.52
C ASP A 13 14.42 7.00 -18.91
N THR A 14 13.43 7.28 -19.76
CA THR A 14 12.09 7.73 -19.37
C THR A 14 11.08 6.76 -19.98
N MET A 15 10.33 6.07 -19.12
CA MET A 15 9.30 5.12 -19.53
C MET A 15 8.07 5.86 -20.09
N GLU A 16 7.24 5.17 -20.87
CA GLU A 16 6.02 5.72 -21.49
C GLU A 16 5.04 6.31 -20.44
N ASP A 17 5.00 5.71 -19.25
CA ASP A 17 4.19 6.17 -18.13
C ASP A 17 4.79 7.37 -17.38
N GLY A 18 5.93 7.90 -17.85
CA GLY A 18 6.64 9.05 -17.28
C GLY A 18 7.55 8.69 -16.10
N ASN A 19 7.62 7.45 -15.67
CA ASN A 19 8.61 6.99 -14.70
C ASN A 19 10.02 7.10 -15.27
N LYS A 20 11.00 7.28 -14.37
CA LYS A 20 12.42 7.39 -14.75
C LYS A 20 13.15 6.14 -14.32
N HIS A 21 13.93 5.57 -15.24
CA HIS A 21 14.94 4.60 -14.90
C HIS A 21 16.22 5.35 -14.51
N ALA A 22 16.62 5.23 -13.26
CA ALA A 22 17.79 5.93 -12.73
C ALA A 22 18.80 4.96 -12.13
N GLU A 23 20.07 5.22 -12.39
CA GLU A 23 21.19 4.54 -11.76
C GLU A 23 21.69 5.37 -10.58
N PHE A 24 21.81 4.74 -9.41
CA PHE A 24 22.23 5.42 -8.18
C PHE A 24 23.68 5.08 -7.85
N PHE A 25 24.42 6.10 -7.43
CA PHE A 25 25.79 6.00 -6.92
C PHE A 25 25.80 6.50 -5.48
N TYR A 26 26.35 5.69 -4.57
CA TYR A 26 26.36 5.95 -3.12
C TYR A 26 27.57 5.30 -2.46
N ASP A 27 27.94 5.76 -1.27
CA ASP A 27 29.12 5.35 -0.50
C ASP A 27 28.77 4.48 0.74
N THR A 28 27.52 4.06 0.87
CA THR A 28 27.05 3.17 1.95
C THR A 28 26.92 1.72 1.45
N PRO A 29 26.85 0.71 2.33
CA PRO A 29 26.65 -0.69 1.95
C PRO A 29 25.38 -0.91 1.13
N THR A 30 24.31 -0.13 1.39
CA THR A 30 23.03 -0.22 0.68
C THR A 30 22.52 1.16 0.29
N LEU A 31 21.73 1.21 -0.81
CA LEU A 31 21.00 2.42 -1.19
C LEU A 31 19.99 2.85 -0.12
N TYR A 32 19.40 1.89 0.60
CA TYR A 32 18.38 2.17 1.63
C TYR A 32 18.90 3.07 2.74
N GLU A 33 20.16 2.91 3.16
CA GLU A 33 20.79 3.78 4.16
C GLU A 33 20.82 5.26 3.73
N LYS A 34 21.05 5.50 2.43
CA LYS A 34 21.00 6.86 1.87
C LYS A 34 19.57 7.37 1.74
N LEU A 35 18.63 6.51 1.35
CA LEU A 35 17.23 6.88 1.27
C LEU A 35 16.66 7.21 2.65
N ASP A 36 17.05 6.51 3.69
CA ASP A 36 16.67 6.82 5.07
C ASP A 36 17.24 8.16 5.54
N ALA A 37 18.50 8.47 5.15
CA ALA A 37 19.16 9.71 5.55
C ALA A 37 18.62 10.96 4.82
N PHE A 38 18.30 10.86 3.53
CA PHE A 38 17.93 11.99 2.68
C PHE A 38 16.49 11.96 2.19
N GLY A 39 15.82 10.80 2.30
CA GLY A 39 14.47 10.60 1.85
C GLY A 39 13.45 11.37 2.68
N LYS A 40 12.36 11.74 2.04
CA LYS A 40 11.20 12.32 2.71
C LYS A 40 10.00 11.44 2.43
N MET A 41 9.14 11.28 3.43
CA MET A 41 7.87 10.58 3.26
C MET A 41 7.05 11.23 2.14
N PRO A 42 6.68 10.50 1.08
CA PRO A 42 5.81 11.04 0.05
C PRO A 42 4.41 11.26 0.64
N LEU A 43 3.98 12.51 0.68
CA LEU A 43 2.66 12.89 1.15
C LEU A 43 1.75 13.18 -0.04
N PRO A 44 0.43 12.94 0.08
CA PRO A 44 -0.53 13.38 -0.90
C PRO A 44 -0.43 14.89 -1.15
N PRO A 45 -0.65 15.39 -2.38
CA PRO A 45 -0.43 16.81 -2.73
C PRO A 45 -1.24 17.82 -1.92
N TYR A 46 -2.35 17.37 -1.30
CA TYR A 46 -3.18 18.22 -0.46
C TYR A 46 -2.60 18.44 0.96
N ILE A 47 -1.60 17.65 1.37
CA ILE A 47 -0.88 17.84 2.63
C ILE A 47 0.33 18.72 2.35
N GLN A 48 0.24 20.00 2.71
CA GLN A 48 1.31 20.99 2.46
C GLN A 48 2.26 21.13 3.65
N LYS A 49 1.81 20.75 4.85
CA LYS A 49 2.65 20.82 6.06
C LYS A 49 3.69 19.70 6.02
N GLN A 50 4.96 20.05 6.20
CA GLN A 50 6.00 19.06 6.45
C GLN A 50 5.76 18.39 7.80
N LEU A 51 6.00 17.09 7.86
CA LEU A 51 5.91 16.34 9.11
C LEU A 51 7.21 16.51 9.88
N ASP A 52 7.10 16.89 11.15
CA ASP A 52 8.22 16.92 12.08
C ASP A 52 8.65 15.48 12.45
N ASP A 53 7.69 14.56 12.46
CA ASP A 53 7.89 13.14 12.67
C ASP A 53 7.21 12.36 11.53
N GLN A 54 8.02 11.72 10.69
CA GLN A 54 7.55 10.95 9.52
C GLN A 54 6.69 9.74 9.93
N SER A 55 6.86 9.21 11.14
CA SER A 55 6.06 8.07 11.63
C SER A 55 4.58 8.40 11.76
N GLN A 56 4.21 9.67 11.84
CA GLN A 56 2.81 10.12 11.91
C GLN A 56 2.03 9.80 10.62
N TYR A 57 2.71 9.59 9.49
CA TYR A 57 2.08 9.22 8.23
C TYR A 57 2.36 7.76 7.87
N GLN A 58 2.42 6.88 8.86
CA GLN A 58 2.53 5.44 8.70
C GLN A 58 1.66 4.72 9.72
N THR A 59 1.13 3.56 9.36
CA THR A 59 0.34 2.75 10.28
C THR A 59 1.23 2.03 11.28
N VAL A 60 0.72 1.82 12.49
CA VAL A 60 1.44 1.11 13.56
C VAL A 60 1.69 -0.38 13.25
N TYR A 61 1.07 -0.91 12.21
CA TYR A 61 1.20 -2.29 11.77
C TYR A 61 1.94 -2.46 10.43
N ALA A 62 2.52 -1.37 9.87
CA ALA A 62 3.35 -1.46 8.67
C ALA A 62 4.57 -2.34 8.90
N LYS A 63 4.84 -3.29 7.99
CA LYS A 63 5.96 -4.23 8.08
C LYS A 63 6.77 -4.32 6.79
N GLU A 64 6.07 -4.49 5.66
CA GLU A 64 6.70 -4.78 4.38
C GLU A 64 7.04 -3.49 3.64
N LEU A 65 8.32 -3.34 3.29
CA LEU A 65 8.79 -2.22 2.47
C LEU A 65 8.39 -2.42 1.00
N GLY A 66 8.11 -1.34 0.28
CA GLY A 66 7.86 -1.38 -1.17
C GLY A 66 6.63 -0.61 -1.65
N SER A 67 5.83 -0.05 -0.75
CA SER A 67 4.68 0.79 -1.10
C SER A 67 5.07 2.28 -1.14
N ALA A 68 4.60 3.00 -2.15
CA ALA A 68 4.78 4.45 -2.25
C ALA A 68 3.77 5.24 -1.39
N ALA A 69 2.70 4.60 -0.91
CA ALA A 69 1.66 5.27 -0.13
C ALA A 69 1.26 4.45 1.10
N ALA A 70 0.98 5.14 2.20
CA ALA A 70 0.44 4.53 3.42
C ALA A 70 -1.08 4.30 3.29
N PRO A 71 -1.64 3.25 3.93
CA PRO A 71 -3.08 3.01 3.98
C PRO A 71 -3.73 3.96 5.00
N THR A 72 -4.10 5.15 4.55
CA THR A 72 -4.50 6.29 5.43
C THR A 72 -5.66 5.99 6.37
N ALA A 73 -6.60 5.13 6.00
CA ALA A 73 -7.66 4.68 6.89
C ALA A 73 -7.13 3.94 8.14
N GLY A 74 -5.94 3.36 8.04
CA GLY A 74 -5.28 2.67 9.14
C GLY A 74 -4.55 3.58 10.12
N LEU A 75 -4.34 4.87 9.78
CA LEU A 75 -3.66 5.83 10.66
C LEU A 75 -4.44 6.13 11.95
N HIS A 76 -5.74 5.84 11.96
CA HIS A 76 -6.58 5.98 13.16
C HIS A 76 -6.35 4.89 14.21
N PHE A 77 -5.69 3.78 13.86
CA PHE A 77 -5.36 2.74 14.83
C PHE A 77 -4.11 3.09 15.61
N THR A 78 -4.24 3.06 16.93
CA THR A 78 -3.10 3.07 17.85
C THR A 78 -2.89 1.67 18.43
N PRO A 79 -1.71 1.35 18.97
CA PRO A 79 -1.49 0.06 19.65
C PRO A 79 -2.52 -0.18 20.77
N GLU A 80 -2.85 0.85 21.55
CA GLU A 80 -3.82 0.77 22.66
C GLU A 80 -5.24 0.48 22.16
N LEU A 81 -5.66 1.12 21.06
CA LEU A 81 -6.95 0.85 20.44
C LEU A 81 -7.01 -0.59 19.91
N MET A 82 -5.96 -1.04 19.23
CA MET A 82 -5.89 -2.42 18.74
C MET A 82 -5.95 -3.43 19.89
N ASP A 83 -5.26 -3.17 21.00
CA ASP A 83 -5.28 -4.04 22.17
C ASP A 83 -6.65 -4.05 22.87
N THR A 84 -7.32 -2.92 22.92
CA THR A 84 -8.69 -2.83 23.44
C THR A 84 -9.64 -3.66 22.61
N LEU A 85 -9.58 -3.52 21.28
CA LEU A 85 -10.41 -4.30 20.36
C LEU A 85 -10.12 -5.81 20.44
N ARG A 86 -8.85 -6.20 20.61
CA ARG A 86 -8.50 -7.62 20.84
C ARG A 86 -9.13 -8.18 22.11
N LYS A 87 -9.16 -7.42 23.19
CA LYS A 87 -9.81 -7.80 24.46
C LYS A 87 -11.33 -7.97 24.29
N GLU A 88 -11.94 -7.19 23.41
CA GLU A 88 -13.35 -7.31 23.02
C GLU A 88 -13.63 -8.44 22.01
N GLY A 89 -12.61 -9.25 21.69
CA GLY A 89 -12.75 -10.40 20.78
C GLY A 89 -12.57 -10.10 19.30
N VAL A 90 -12.18 -8.88 18.92
CA VAL A 90 -11.88 -8.55 17.52
C VAL A 90 -10.54 -9.17 17.13
N ARG A 91 -10.53 -9.87 16.00
CA ARG A 91 -9.32 -10.45 15.42
C ARG A 91 -8.81 -9.55 14.29
N PHE A 92 -7.50 -9.34 14.25
CA PHE A 92 -6.82 -8.61 13.19
C PHE A 92 -6.14 -9.57 12.22
N ALA A 93 -6.40 -9.37 10.94
CA ALA A 93 -5.76 -10.06 9.83
C ALA A 93 -5.08 -9.04 8.93
N GLU A 94 -3.91 -9.35 8.44
CA GLU A 94 -3.07 -8.43 7.68
C GLU A 94 -3.00 -8.88 6.22
N VAL A 95 -3.05 -7.93 5.29
CA VAL A 95 -2.79 -8.13 3.87
C VAL A 95 -1.76 -7.13 3.40
N THR A 96 -0.97 -7.48 2.39
CA THR A 96 0.01 -6.58 1.79
C THR A 96 -0.45 -6.17 0.40
N LEU A 97 -0.40 -4.87 0.11
CA LEU A 97 -0.54 -4.31 -1.23
C LEU A 97 0.56 -3.26 -1.42
N HIS A 98 1.42 -3.44 -2.41
CA HIS A 98 2.41 -2.44 -2.78
C HIS A 98 1.78 -1.42 -3.72
N VAL A 99 1.32 -0.33 -3.14
CA VAL A 99 0.70 0.78 -3.87
C VAL A 99 1.78 1.54 -4.63
N GLY A 100 1.63 1.63 -5.95
CA GLY A 100 2.57 2.30 -6.83
C GLY A 100 2.42 3.83 -6.84
N LEU A 101 3.38 4.53 -7.47
CA LEU A 101 3.39 5.99 -7.62
C LEU A 101 2.16 6.54 -8.37
N GLY A 102 1.48 5.70 -9.14
CA GLY A 102 0.27 6.06 -9.85
C GLY A 102 -0.87 6.56 -8.97
N THR A 103 -0.88 6.17 -7.68
CA THR A 103 -1.91 6.62 -6.73
C THR A 103 -1.91 8.14 -6.50
N PHE A 104 -0.79 8.82 -6.76
CA PHE A 104 -0.68 10.28 -6.64
C PHE A 104 -0.98 11.03 -7.94
N ARG A 105 -1.26 10.31 -9.04
CA ARG A 105 -1.61 10.92 -10.32
C ARG A 105 -3.08 11.28 -10.34
N PRO A 106 -3.44 12.49 -10.78
CA PRO A 106 -4.85 12.85 -11.00
C PRO A 106 -5.47 11.94 -12.06
N VAL A 107 -6.70 11.52 -11.83
CA VAL A 107 -7.53 10.90 -12.88
C VAL A 107 -7.81 11.97 -13.94
N LYS A 108 -7.54 11.67 -15.20
CA LYS A 108 -7.66 12.61 -16.32
C LYS A 108 -8.83 12.28 -17.24
N GLU A 109 -9.33 11.07 -17.12
CA GLU A 109 -10.42 10.54 -17.94
C GLU A 109 -11.75 11.10 -17.42
N ASP A 110 -12.61 11.58 -18.35
CA ASP A 110 -13.96 12.06 -18.04
C ASP A 110 -14.92 10.89 -17.78
N ASP A 111 -14.71 9.75 -18.44
CA ASP A 111 -15.47 8.52 -18.21
C ASP A 111 -14.67 7.55 -17.31
N ILE A 112 -15.32 7.12 -16.23
CA ILE A 112 -14.74 6.16 -15.28
C ILE A 112 -14.33 4.83 -15.93
N LEU A 113 -15.03 4.42 -17.02
CA LEU A 113 -14.76 3.18 -17.73
C LEU A 113 -13.49 3.24 -18.56
N ASP A 114 -13.03 4.43 -18.92
CA ASP A 114 -11.77 4.62 -19.66
C ASP A 114 -10.55 4.60 -18.75
N HIS A 115 -10.76 4.70 -17.43
CA HIS A 115 -9.68 4.72 -16.46
C HIS A 115 -8.96 3.37 -16.37
N LYS A 116 -7.65 3.38 -16.64
CA LYS A 116 -6.78 2.20 -16.49
C LYS A 116 -6.08 2.22 -15.14
N MET A 117 -6.51 1.33 -14.26
CA MET A 117 -5.84 1.15 -12.97
C MET A 117 -4.44 0.58 -13.12
N HIS A 118 -3.52 1.10 -12.32
CA HIS A 118 -2.17 0.57 -12.23
C HIS A 118 -2.17 -0.85 -11.69
N SER A 119 -1.20 -1.63 -12.18
CA SER A 119 -0.93 -2.97 -11.64
C SER A 119 -0.16 -2.83 -10.32
N GLU A 120 -0.68 -3.44 -9.27
CA GLU A 120 -0.09 -3.42 -7.92
C GLU A 120 0.06 -4.84 -7.39
N TRP A 121 1.21 -5.11 -6.76
CA TRP A 121 1.47 -6.41 -6.18
C TRP A 121 0.79 -6.56 -4.83
N TYR A 122 0.18 -7.74 -4.60
CA TYR A 122 -0.49 -8.07 -3.35
C TYR A 122 -0.04 -9.42 -2.80
N CYS A 123 -0.24 -9.61 -1.49
CA CYS A 123 -0.03 -10.88 -0.80
C CYS A 123 -1.05 -11.07 0.33
N ILE A 124 -1.57 -12.28 0.42
CA ILE A 124 -2.36 -12.81 1.56
C ILE A 124 -1.68 -14.09 2.02
N ASP A 125 -1.29 -14.18 3.28
CA ASP A 125 -0.75 -15.39 3.87
C ASP A 125 -1.86 -16.41 4.25
N GLU A 126 -1.46 -17.65 4.52
CA GLU A 126 -2.42 -18.73 4.86
C GLU A 126 -3.15 -18.45 6.17
N LYS A 127 -2.47 -17.90 7.16
CA LYS A 127 -3.09 -17.58 8.46
C LYS A 127 -4.21 -16.56 8.30
N THR A 128 -3.97 -15.50 7.53
CA THR A 128 -4.97 -14.46 7.21
C THR A 128 -6.11 -15.04 6.39
N ALA A 129 -5.82 -15.82 5.35
CA ALA A 129 -6.83 -16.43 4.50
C ALA A 129 -7.73 -17.38 5.31
N GLN A 130 -7.15 -18.23 6.16
CA GLN A 130 -7.91 -19.13 7.01
C GLN A 130 -8.78 -18.38 8.02
N MET A 131 -8.23 -17.34 8.66
CA MET A 131 -8.98 -16.52 9.61
C MET A 131 -10.22 -15.88 8.96
N ILE A 132 -10.09 -15.40 7.71
CA ILE A 132 -11.21 -14.80 6.97
C ILE A 132 -12.26 -15.86 6.64
N ARG A 133 -11.85 -17.05 6.15
CA ARG A 133 -12.77 -18.17 5.85
C ARG A 133 -13.54 -18.60 7.09
N ASP A 134 -12.86 -18.82 8.20
CA ASP A 134 -13.46 -19.25 9.48
C ASP A 134 -14.45 -18.20 9.99
N THR A 135 -14.10 -16.92 9.89
CA THR A 135 -14.97 -15.82 10.32
C THR A 135 -16.26 -15.79 9.51
N LYS A 136 -16.17 -15.95 8.18
CA LYS A 136 -17.34 -16.01 7.31
C LYS A 136 -18.17 -17.28 7.55
N ALA A 137 -17.53 -18.44 7.70
CA ALA A 137 -18.21 -19.70 7.99
C ALA A 137 -18.98 -19.68 9.32
N ALA A 138 -18.46 -18.97 10.32
CA ALA A 138 -19.13 -18.75 11.60
C ALA A 138 -20.26 -17.68 11.53
N GLY A 139 -20.55 -17.12 10.38
CA GLY A 139 -21.59 -16.09 10.20
C GLY A 139 -21.19 -14.70 10.75
N HIS A 140 -19.89 -14.49 11.05
CA HIS A 140 -19.41 -13.23 11.54
C HIS A 140 -18.96 -12.30 10.40
N ARG A 141 -18.76 -11.02 10.73
CA ARG A 141 -18.37 -9.99 9.78
C ARG A 141 -16.85 -9.97 9.56
N VAL A 142 -16.45 -9.78 8.31
CA VAL A 142 -15.11 -9.38 7.91
C VAL A 142 -15.18 -7.90 7.51
N ILE A 143 -14.33 -7.07 8.10
CA ILE A 143 -14.30 -5.63 7.89
C ILE A 143 -12.96 -5.27 7.25
N ALA A 144 -12.98 -4.81 6.01
CA ALA A 144 -11.81 -4.29 5.33
C ALA A 144 -11.60 -2.82 5.76
N VAL A 145 -10.44 -2.52 6.33
CA VAL A 145 -10.06 -1.16 6.70
C VAL A 145 -9.23 -0.56 5.58
N GLY A 146 -9.82 0.42 4.89
CA GLY A 146 -9.25 1.13 3.77
C GLY A 146 -9.42 0.43 2.41
N THR A 147 -9.27 1.22 1.36
CA THR A 147 -9.37 0.76 -0.03
C THR A 147 -8.30 -0.26 -0.39
N THR A 148 -7.12 -0.18 0.21
CA THR A 148 -6.01 -1.12 0.07
C THR A 148 -6.44 -2.54 0.44
N SER A 149 -7.03 -2.72 1.64
CA SER A 149 -7.51 -4.02 2.09
C SER A 149 -8.69 -4.51 1.25
N CYS A 150 -9.65 -3.64 0.95
CA CYS A 150 -10.78 -3.96 0.10
C CYS A 150 -10.32 -4.45 -1.28
N ARG A 151 -9.44 -3.69 -1.94
CA ARG A 151 -8.92 -4.03 -3.26
C ARG A 151 -8.20 -5.37 -3.29
N THR A 152 -7.39 -5.66 -2.26
CA THR A 152 -6.68 -6.94 -2.16
C THR A 152 -7.65 -8.11 -2.04
N LEU A 153 -8.64 -8.00 -1.16
CA LEU A 153 -9.62 -9.08 -0.94
C LEU A 153 -10.49 -9.29 -2.18
N GLU A 154 -11.00 -8.22 -2.79
CA GLU A 154 -11.81 -8.30 -4.01
C GLU A 154 -11.02 -8.87 -5.19
N ALA A 155 -9.74 -8.49 -5.34
CA ALA A 155 -8.89 -9.06 -6.39
C ALA A 155 -8.71 -10.58 -6.25
N VAL A 156 -8.53 -11.06 -5.01
CA VAL A 156 -8.39 -12.50 -4.74
C VAL A 156 -9.70 -13.22 -4.95
N ALA A 157 -10.81 -12.67 -4.43
CA ALA A 157 -12.15 -13.25 -4.61
C ALA A 157 -12.54 -13.31 -6.09
N ALA A 158 -12.32 -12.25 -6.86
CA ALA A 158 -12.61 -12.23 -8.29
C ALA A 158 -11.79 -13.26 -9.09
N LYS A 159 -10.52 -13.48 -8.69
CA LYS A 159 -9.62 -14.40 -9.40
C LYS A 159 -9.88 -15.87 -9.06
N TYR A 160 -10.20 -16.16 -7.81
CA TYR A 160 -10.24 -17.56 -7.32
C TYR A 160 -11.63 -18.00 -6.84
N GLY A 161 -12.60 -17.12 -6.76
CA GLY A 161 -13.93 -17.41 -6.21
C GLY A 161 -13.98 -17.48 -4.68
N GLU A 162 -12.83 -17.44 -4.03
CA GLU A 162 -12.68 -17.54 -2.56
C GLU A 162 -11.46 -16.76 -2.08
N ILE A 163 -11.38 -16.48 -0.78
CA ILE A 163 -10.17 -15.94 -0.14
C ILE A 163 -9.23 -17.09 0.19
N ARG A 164 -8.02 -17.04 -0.36
CA ARG A 164 -6.97 -18.03 -0.18
C ARG A 164 -5.59 -17.38 -0.08
N ALA A 165 -4.62 -18.12 0.46
CA ALA A 165 -3.23 -17.69 0.45
C ALA A 165 -2.72 -17.59 -1.00
N CYS A 166 -2.23 -16.44 -1.36
CA CYS A 166 -1.68 -16.17 -2.68
C CYS A 166 -0.93 -14.85 -2.72
N SER A 167 -0.12 -14.69 -3.75
CA SER A 167 0.45 -13.42 -4.15
C SER A 167 0.27 -13.22 -5.65
N GLY A 168 0.35 -11.99 -6.10
CA GLY A 168 0.21 -11.67 -7.52
C GLY A 168 0.06 -10.18 -7.76
N ASN A 169 -0.28 -9.85 -8.99
CA ASN A 169 -0.58 -8.48 -9.37
C ASN A 169 -2.07 -8.32 -9.66
N THR A 170 -2.59 -7.14 -9.35
CA THR A 170 -3.98 -6.76 -9.64
C THR A 170 -4.06 -5.38 -10.24
N SER A 171 -4.89 -5.23 -11.25
CA SER A 171 -5.33 -3.95 -11.81
C SER A 171 -6.84 -3.76 -11.63
N ILE A 172 -7.46 -4.49 -10.70
CA ILE A 172 -8.89 -4.38 -10.45
C ILE A 172 -9.28 -2.94 -10.11
N PHE A 173 -10.33 -2.46 -10.75
CA PHE A 173 -10.90 -1.16 -10.51
C PHE A 173 -12.28 -1.32 -9.87
N LEU A 174 -12.43 -0.82 -8.65
CA LEU A 174 -13.65 -0.91 -7.88
C LEU A 174 -14.39 0.43 -7.94
N TYR A 175 -15.58 0.42 -8.50
CA TYR A 175 -16.44 1.58 -8.64
C TYR A 175 -17.92 1.20 -8.38
N PRO A 176 -18.85 2.14 -8.17
CA PRO A 176 -20.25 1.82 -7.92
C PRO A 176 -20.86 1.01 -9.06
N GLY A 177 -21.47 -0.15 -8.72
CA GLY A 177 -22.08 -1.07 -9.68
C GLY A 177 -21.23 -2.30 -10.04
N VAL A 178 -19.96 -2.36 -9.64
CA VAL A 178 -19.16 -3.60 -9.69
C VAL A 178 -19.69 -4.58 -8.65
N LYS A 179 -19.90 -5.83 -9.06
CA LYS A 179 -20.33 -6.94 -8.18
C LYS A 179 -19.19 -7.89 -7.95
#